data_61a792ff010f86db96a96093147b2ba6
#
_entry.id   61a792ff010f86db96a96093147b2ba6
#
_cell.length_a   1.000
_cell.length_b   1.000
_cell.length_c   1.000
_cell.angle_alpha   90.00
_cell.angle_beta   90.00
_cell.angle_gamma   90.00
#
_symmetry.space_group_name_H-M   'P 1'
#
loop_
_entity.id
_entity.type
_entity.pdbx_description
1 polymer ?
#
loop_
_entity_poly.entity_id
_entity_poly.type
_entity_poly.pdbx_seq_one_letter_code
_entity_poly.pdbx_strand_id
1 'polypeptide(L)'
;MAVVQISRIQHRRGLATDLPQLAAGELGWVVDDQKLYIGNGKVSDGAPAVGNTEILTSGSSSVSTALSYVYKGYLGASTTVVTGASGNFTRTLQTKIDDFVSVKDFGALGDGSTNDVTAIQRALDELYCDTDKDDERARRVLFFPAGDYRINASLKVPPFATLRGEGMNKTVIMNSGNNAVITFQDDEKNIDSNIGNSSATIPQNITFEDLTIYNSVAYAGVEIEQATNIKFHRVEIKGSYAAGGSDAVNSKGVTTLSTSTNTCNKIYFESCVLTKFARLVDMSQDVLNVRFTNCDFNTGYYGALIGAEMDGSTAGLSNGPRDVQFNSSSWSTIGQ
;
A
#
# COMPACT_ATOMS: atom_id res chain seq x y z
N MET A 1 -52.14 -40.68 13.29
CA MET A 1 -51.27 -40.07 14.30
C MET A 1 -49.81 -40.30 13.88
N ALA A 2 -49.13 -39.26 13.49
CA ALA A 2 -47.72 -39.36 13.18
C ALA A 2 -46.91 -39.36 14.51
N VAL A 3 -46.22 -40.42 14.83
CA VAL A 3 -45.31 -40.44 15.94
C VAL A 3 -44.03 -39.71 15.53
N VAL A 4 -43.89 -38.51 16.01
CA VAL A 4 -42.61 -37.79 15.90
C VAL A 4 -41.71 -38.33 16.97
N GLN A 5 -40.81 -39.28 16.62
CA GLN A 5 -39.77 -39.76 17.49
C GLN A 5 -38.63 -38.76 17.49
N ILE A 6 -38.58 -37.92 18.49
CA ILE A 6 -37.41 -37.05 18.75
C ILE A 6 -36.38 -37.88 19.43
N SER A 7 -35.42 -38.44 18.70
CA SER A 7 -34.23 -39.07 19.29
C SER A 7 -33.30 -37.98 19.82
N ARG A 8 -33.16 -37.92 21.11
CA ARG A 8 -32.17 -37.05 21.76
C ARG A 8 -30.80 -37.71 21.68
N ILE A 9 -29.94 -37.23 20.77
CA ILE A 9 -28.56 -37.69 20.71
C ILE A 9 -27.81 -36.99 21.84
N GLN A 10 -27.36 -37.77 22.82
CA GLN A 10 -26.45 -37.29 23.85
C GLN A 10 -25.04 -37.78 23.52
N HIS A 11 -24.09 -36.82 23.44
CA HIS A 11 -22.68 -37.16 23.34
C HIS A 11 -22.08 -37.38 24.73
N ARG A 12 -21.06 -38.25 24.83
CA ARG A 12 -20.29 -38.35 26.05
C ARG A 12 -19.59 -37.04 26.35
N ARG A 13 -19.55 -36.67 27.61
CA ARG A 13 -18.82 -35.50 28.10
C ARG A 13 -18.12 -35.83 29.42
N GLY A 14 -16.91 -35.31 29.60
CA GLY A 14 -16.11 -35.51 30.79
C GLY A 14 -14.86 -34.63 30.77
N LEU A 15 -13.97 -34.87 31.67
CA LEU A 15 -12.64 -34.26 31.70
C LEU A 15 -11.71 -34.92 30.69
N ALA A 16 -10.63 -34.29 30.31
CA ALA A 16 -9.63 -34.82 29.38
C ALA A 16 -8.99 -36.11 29.94
N THR A 17 -8.79 -36.16 31.23
CA THR A 17 -8.22 -37.33 31.95
C THR A 17 -9.14 -38.56 31.95
N ASP A 18 -10.43 -38.36 31.79
CA ASP A 18 -11.46 -39.38 31.87
C ASP A 18 -12.00 -39.80 30.48
N LEU A 19 -11.39 -39.28 29.39
CA LEU A 19 -11.80 -39.60 28.03
C LEU A 19 -11.47 -41.05 27.70
N PRO A 20 -12.47 -41.96 27.62
CA PRO A 20 -12.24 -43.35 27.27
C PRO A 20 -11.93 -43.47 25.76
N GLN A 21 -11.50 -44.69 25.39
CA GLN A 21 -11.53 -45.06 23.96
C GLN A 21 -12.98 -45.03 23.49
N LEU A 22 -13.30 -44.11 22.60
CA LEU A 22 -14.62 -43.99 21.97
C LEU A 22 -14.81 -45.10 20.94
N ALA A 23 -16.05 -45.55 20.76
CA ALA A 23 -16.40 -46.48 19.69
C ALA A 23 -16.24 -45.77 18.31
N ALA A 24 -16.15 -46.58 17.25
CA ALA A 24 -16.05 -46.01 15.88
C ALA A 24 -17.17 -45.01 15.58
N GLY A 25 -16.79 -43.78 15.31
CA GLY A 25 -17.72 -42.66 15.00
C GLY A 25 -18.46 -42.08 16.23
N GLU A 26 -18.17 -42.59 17.44
CA GLU A 26 -18.73 -42.02 18.67
C GLU A 26 -18.07 -40.67 18.97
N LEU A 27 -18.88 -39.67 19.36
CA LEU A 27 -18.41 -38.35 19.72
C LEU A 27 -18.28 -38.19 21.23
N GLY A 28 -17.15 -37.57 21.67
CA GLY A 28 -16.89 -37.23 23.07
C GLY A 28 -16.50 -35.75 23.21
N TRP A 29 -17.18 -35.04 24.13
CA TRP A 29 -16.86 -33.64 24.45
C TRP A 29 -16.03 -33.58 25.74
N VAL A 30 -14.83 -33.05 25.65
CA VAL A 30 -13.95 -32.74 26.76
C VAL A 30 -14.24 -31.33 27.25
N VAL A 31 -14.73 -31.23 28.49
CA VAL A 31 -15.32 -29.98 29.03
C VAL A 31 -14.24 -28.99 29.47
N ASP A 32 -13.17 -29.48 30.10
CA ASP A 32 -12.05 -28.68 30.59
C ASP A 32 -11.19 -28.09 29.45
N ASP A 33 -10.94 -28.87 28.42
CA ASP A 33 -10.17 -28.45 27.24
C ASP A 33 -11.03 -27.87 26.12
N GLN A 34 -12.36 -27.94 26.23
CA GLN A 34 -13.33 -27.53 25.20
C GLN A 34 -13.06 -28.17 23.82
N LYS A 35 -12.73 -29.46 23.83
CA LYS A 35 -12.38 -30.21 22.64
C LYS A 35 -13.41 -31.30 22.34
N LEU A 36 -13.62 -31.51 21.04
CA LEU A 36 -14.47 -32.55 20.52
C LEU A 36 -13.60 -33.66 19.91
N TYR A 37 -13.90 -34.91 20.29
CA TYR A 37 -13.22 -36.11 19.78
C TYR A 37 -14.19 -37.04 19.07
N ILE A 38 -13.68 -37.76 18.08
CA ILE A 38 -14.36 -38.87 17.42
C ILE A 38 -13.54 -40.14 17.58
N GLY A 39 -14.21 -41.25 17.94
CA GLY A 39 -13.55 -42.56 18.05
C GLY A 39 -13.15 -43.08 16.68
N ASN A 40 -11.90 -43.54 16.56
CA ASN A 40 -11.35 -44.07 15.31
C ASN A 40 -11.82 -45.51 14.99
N GLY A 41 -12.34 -46.20 15.97
CA GLY A 41 -12.64 -47.63 15.85
C GLY A 41 -11.40 -48.52 15.97
N LYS A 42 -11.47 -49.71 15.41
CA LYS A 42 -10.41 -50.72 15.46
C LYS A 42 -9.64 -50.77 14.13
N VAL A 43 -8.38 -51.17 14.22
CA VAL A 43 -7.56 -51.40 13.02
C VAL A 43 -8.15 -52.50 12.13
N SER A 44 -8.81 -53.48 12.73
CA SER A 44 -9.56 -54.53 11.98
C SER A 44 -10.71 -53.99 11.15
N ASP A 45 -11.22 -52.78 11.49
CA ASP A 45 -12.32 -52.12 10.79
C ASP A 45 -11.84 -51.07 9.77
N GLY A 46 -10.50 -51.06 9.51
CA GLY A 46 -9.86 -50.17 8.54
C GLY A 46 -9.35 -48.83 9.10
N ALA A 47 -9.42 -48.64 10.42
CA ALA A 47 -8.86 -47.44 11.01
C ALA A 47 -7.32 -47.46 10.99
N PRO A 48 -6.65 -46.36 10.63
CA PRO A 48 -5.18 -46.33 10.58
C PRO A 48 -4.52 -46.44 11.95
N ALA A 49 -5.23 -46.08 13.01
CA ALA A 49 -4.79 -46.23 14.40
C ALA A 49 -5.99 -46.35 15.33
N VAL A 50 -5.80 -47.10 16.42
CA VAL A 50 -6.75 -47.15 17.55
C VAL A 50 -6.62 -45.82 18.32
N GLY A 51 -7.72 -45.30 18.82
CA GLY A 51 -7.73 -44.08 19.62
C GLY A 51 -8.87 -43.14 19.27
N ASN A 52 -8.75 -41.93 19.74
CA ASN A 52 -9.68 -40.84 19.47
C ASN A 52 -8.99 -39.78 18.63
N THR A 53 -9.65 -39.30 17.58
CA THR A 53 -9.15 -38.17 16.77
C THR A 53 -9.83 -36.89 17.23
N GLU A 54 -9.06 -35.85 17.51
CA GLU A 54 -9.58 -34.52 17.82
C GLU A 54 -10.22 -33.91 16.58
N ILE A 55 -11.49 -33.49 16.70
CA ILE A 55 -12.16 -32.68 15.71
C ILE A 55 -11.74 -31.21 15.97
N LEU A 56 -11.08 -30.60 15.02
CA LEU A 56 -10.57 -29.24 15.17
C LEU A 56 -11.70 -28.24 15.44
N THR A 57 -11.61 -27.57 16.57
CA THR A 57 -12.49 -26.49 16.99
C THR A 57 -11.65 -25.23 17.22
N SER A 58 -12.28 -24.09 17.44
CA SER A 58 -11.56 -22.85 17.77
C SER A 58 -10.68 -22.96 19.02
N GLY A 59 -10.97 -23.92 19.93
CA GLY A 59 -10.17 -24.20 21.13
C GLY A 59 -9.07 -25.25 20.93
N SER A 60 -8.98 -25.87 19.75
CA SER A 60 -7.98 -26.91 19.50
C SER A 60 -6.57 -26.36 19.43
N SER A 61 -5.64 -26.97 20.17
CA SER A 61 -4.22 -26.61 20.14
C SER A 61 -3.62 -26.76 18.74
N SER A 62 -4.12 -27.74 17.95
CA SER A 62 -3.70 -27.94 16.56
C SER A 62 -4.06 -26.77 15.66
N VAL A 63 -5.25 -26.14 15.83
CA VAL A 63 -5.65 -24.95 15.10
C VAL A 63 -4.79 -23.77 15.54
N SER A 64 -4.57 -23.58 16.84
CA SER A 64 -3.68 -22.53 17.35
C SER A 64 -2.26 -22.69 16.81
N THR A 65 -1.73 -23.90 16.73
CA THR A 65 -0.41 -24.20 16.17
C THR A 65 -0.37 -23.95 14.64
N ALA A 66 -1.43 -24.32 13.92
CA ALA A 66 -1.53 -24.06 12.48
C ALA A 66 -1.63 -22.55 12.15
N LEU A 67 -2.21 -21.76 13.09
CA LEU A 67 -2.30 -20.30 12.98
C LEU A 67 -1.07 -19.57 13.56
N SER A 68 -0.05 -20.30 14.03
CA SER A 68 1.20 -19.73 14.51
C SER A 68 2.28 -19.78 13.43
N TYR A 69 3.16 -18.79 13.44
CA TYR A 69 4.30 -18.72 12.54
C TYR A 69 5.61 -18.77 13.33
N VAL A 70 6.49 -19.67 12.94
CA VAL A 70 7.88 -19.72 13.42
C VAL A 70 8.79 -19.65 12.21
N TYR A 71 9.69 -18.68 12.17
CA TYR A 71 10.68 -18.60 11.10
C TYR A 71 11.61 -19.81 11.13
N LYS A 72 11.56 -20.61 10.10
CA LYS A 72 12.49 -21.72 9.87
C LYS A 72 13.66 -21.18 9.05
N GLY A 73 14.71 -20.76 9.70
CA GLY A 73 15.89 -20.23 9.00
C GLY A 73 16.47 -21.19 7.97
N TYR A 74 17.48 -20.74 7.24
CA TYR A 74 18.12 -21.47 6.14
C TYR A 74 18.67 -22.86 6.52
N LEU A 75 18.93 -23.12 7.79
CA LEU A 75 19.52 -24.38 8.28
C LEU A 75 18.50 -25.53 8.46
N GLY A 76 17.36 -25.47 7.85
CA GLY A 76 16.39 -26.55 7.79
C GLY A 76 15.63 -26.79 9.09
N ALA A 77 15.32 -28.05 9.40
CA ALA A 77 14.45 -28.42 10.51
C ALA A 77 15.02 -28.17 11.92
N SER A 78 16.19 -27.57 12.03
CA SER A 78 16.73 -27.19 13.33
C SER A 78 15.96 -25.98 13.85
N THR A 79 15.20 -26.17 14.88
CA THR A 79 14.49 -25.12 15.62
C THR A 79 15.42 -24.36 16.58
N THR A 80 16.72 -24.61 16.49
CA THR A 80 17.70 -23.96 17.37
C THR A 80 18.00 -22.59 16.83
N VAL A 81 17.50 -21.58 17.51
CA VAL A 81 17.80 -20.18 17.23
C VAL A 81 19.27 -19.91 17.53
N VAL A 82 19.94 -19.28 16.59
CA VAL A 82 21.35 -18.90 16.71
C VAL A 82 21.56 -18.04 17.94
N THR A 83 22.49 -18.49 18.77
CA THR A 83 23.25 -17.76 19.80
C THR A 83 22.61 -16.50 20.41
N GLY A 84 22.15 -16.64 21.62
CA GLY A 84 21.82 -15.54 22.54
C GLY A 84 20.34 -15.35 22.87
N ALA A 85 19.43 -15.93 22.13
CA ALA A 85 18.01 -15.95 22.45
C ALA A 85 17.61 -17.35 22.91
N SER A 86 17.08 -17.48 24.10
CA SER A 86 16.54 -18.74 24.62
C SER A 86 15.16 -19.01 24.02
N GLY A 87 15.11 -19.81 22.95
CA GLY A 87 13.87 -20.33 22.39
C GLY A 87 13.47 -19.75 21.04
N ASN A 88 12.53 -20.42 20.38
CA ASN A 88 11.92 -19.98 19.14
C ASN A 88 10.97 -18.82 19.40
N PHE A 89 11.08 -17.76 18.62
CA PHE A 89 10.11 -16.69 18.63
C PHE A 89 8.87 -17.10 17.81
N THR A 90 7.74 -17.24 18.48
CA THR A 90 6.47 -17.61 17.85
C THR A 90 5.60 -16.37 17.67
N ARG A 91 5.10 -16.16 16.46
CA ARG A 91 4.12 -15.13 16.13
C ARG A 91 2.81 -15.79 15.70
N THR A 92 1.69 -15.09 15.84
CA THR A 92 0.45 -15.55 15.21
C THR A 92 0.58 -15.42 13.69
N LEU A 93 -0.17 -16.21 12.94
CA LEU A 93 -0.24 -16.06 11.48
C LEU A 93 -0.76 -14.67 11.11
N GLN A 94 -1.74 -14.15 11.86
CA GLN A 94 -2.26 -12.78 11.66
C GLN A 94 -1.13 -11.74 11.76
N THR A 95 -0.38 -11.73 12.85
CA THR A 95 0.75 -10.79 13.02
C THR A 95 1.79 -10.92 11.90
N LYS A 96 1.97 -12.14 11.38
CA LYS A 96 2.90 -12.35 10.26
C LYS A 96 2.36 -11.82 8.93
N ILE A 97 1.07 -11.96 8.67
CA ILE A 97 0.42 -11.43 7.47
C ILE A 97 0.38 -9.90 7.53
N ASP A 98 0.14 -9.32 8.71
CA ASP A 98 0.11 -7.89 8.95
C ASP A 98 1.46 -7.18 8.67
N ASP A 99 2.56 -7.92 8.50
CA ASP A 99 3.81 -7.35 7.98
C ASP A 99 3.66 -6.84 6.54
N PHE A 100 2.62 -7.25 5.82
CA PHE A 100 2.39 -6.93 4.43
C PHE A 100 1.02 -6.28 4.27
N VAL A 101 0.98 -4.96 4.13
CA VAL A 101 -0.25 -4.20 4.08
C VAL A 101 -0.59 -3.82 2.64
N SER A 102 -1.79 -4.17 2.20
CA SER A 102 -2.30 -3.90 0.85
C SER A 102 -3.45 -2.90 0.88
N VAL A 103 -3.59 -2.08 -0.15
CA VAL A 103 -4.79 -1.23 -0.33
C VAL A 103 -6.09 -2.04 -0.38
N LYS A 104 -6.01 -3.31 -0.76
CA LYS A 104 -7.16 -4.24 -0.77
C LYS A 104 -7.66 -4.57 0.62
N ASP A 105 -6.80 -4.51 1.64
CA ASP A 105 -7.17 -4.72 3.04
C ASP A 105 -8.08 -3.58 3.55
N PHE A 106 -8.05 -2.43 2.88
CA PHE A 106 -8.91 -1.27 3.15
C PHE A 106 -10.12 -1.19 2.23
N GLY A 107 -10.30 -2.16 1.33
CA GLY A 107 -11.45 -2.27 0.46
C GLY A 107 -11.28 -1.74 -0.96
N ALA A 108 -10.08 -1.38 -1.39
CA ALA A 108 -9.82 -1.04 -2.78
C ALA A 108 -9.95 -2.28 -3.68
N LEU A 109 -10.60 -2.16 -4.83
CA LEU A 109 -10.82 -3.26 -5.74
C LEU A 109 -9.77 -3.34 -6.85
N GLY A 110 -9.37 -2.21 -7.40
CA GLY A 110 -8.43 -2.14 -8.52
C GLY A 110 -8.98 -2.75 -9.81
N ASP A 111 -10.30 -2.63 -10.04
CA ASP A 111 -11.05 -3.21 -11.16
C ASP A 111 -11.24 -2.23 -12.34
N GLY A 112 -10.70 -1.03 -12.25
CA GLY A 112 -10.80 0.04 -13.24
C GLY A 112 -12.17 0.74 -13.31
N SER A 113 -13.17 0.27 -12.57
CA SER A 113 -14.55 0.79 -12.59
C SER A 113 -14.98 1.38 -11.27
N THR A 114 -14.68 0.71 -10.18
CA THR A 114 -15.02 1.17 -8.83
C THR A 114 -14.15 2.36 -8.42
N ASN A 115 -14.73 3.30 -7.69
CA ASN A 115 -13.96 4.42 -7.16
C ASN A 115 -13.25 4.02 -5.87
N ASP A 116 -11.95 3.85 -5.94
CA ASP A 116 -11.10 3.38 -4.85
C ASP A 116 -10.55 4.51 -3.97
N VAL A 117 -10.86 5.80 -4.27
CA VAL A 117 -10.24 6.95 -3.59
C VAL A 117 -10.39 6.89 -2.06
N THR A 118 -11.58 6.54 -1.57
CA THR A 118 -11.84 6.48 -0.12
C THR A 118 -11.08 5.36 0.56
N ALA A 119 -10.99 4.20 -0.08
CA ALA A 119 -10.25 3.05 0.43
C ALA A 119 -8.74 3.34 0.50
N ILE A 120 -8.18 3.90 -0.58
CA ILE A 120 -6.75 4.25 -0.65
C ILE A 120 -6.43 5.35 0.35
N GLN A 121 -7.25 6.43 0.42
CA GLN A 121 -7.01 7.52 1.36
C GLN A 121 -7.08 7.04 2.81
N ARG A 122 -8.04 6.16 3.13
CA ARG A 122 -8.13 5.54 4.46
C ARG A 122 -6.88 4.74 4.81
N ALA A 123 -6.33 3.97 3.85
CA ALA A 123 -5.07 3.25 4.06
C ALA A 123 -3.90 4.19 4.36
N LEU A 124 -3.81 5.31 3.62
CA LEU A 124 -2.80 6.33 3.85
C LEU A 124 -2.96 6.99 5.23
N ASP A 125 -4.18 7.37 5.59
CA ASP A 125 -4.46 8.03 6.86
C ASP A 125 -4.16 7.09 8.05
N GLU A 126 -4.65 5.85 8.01
CA GLU A 126 -4.43 4.89 9.10
C GLU A 126 -2.95 4.49 9.27
N LEU A 127 -2.21 4.33 8.19
CA LEU A 127 -0.80 3.92 8.29
C LEU A 127 0.16 5.05 8.66
N TYR A 128 -0.18 6.31 8.33
CA TYR A 128 0.80 7.38 8.41
C TYR A 128 0.33 8.61 9.22
N CYS A 129 -0.98 8.77 9.46
CA CYS A 129 -1.51 9.90 10.21
C CYS A 129 -2.11 9.50 11.56
N ASP A 130 -2.97 8.48 11.58
CA ASP A 130 -3.77 8.11 12.75
C ASP A 130 -3.07 7.10 13.67
N THR A 131 -1.99 6.47 13.19
CA THR A 131 -1.27 5.44 13.95
C THR A 131 -0.03 6.04 14.62
N ASP A 132 0.15 5.75 15.90
CA ASP A 132 1.36 6.14 16.62
C ASP A 132 2.62 5.61 15.89
N LYS A 133 3.62 6.44 15.72
CA LYS A 133 4.89 6.07 15.07
C LYS A 133 5.58 4.87 15.73
N ASP A 134 5.32 4.65 17.00
CA ASP A 134 5.89 3.55 17.79
C ASP A 134 5.01 2.29 17.73
N ASP A 135 3.83 2.35 17.10
CA ASP A 135 3.02 1.16 16.81
C ASP A 135 3.69 0.33 15.71
N GLU A 136 3.79 -0.97 15.93
CA GLU A 136 4.39 -1.89 14.96
C GLU A 136 3.68 -1.90 13.58
N ARG A 137 2.47 -1.38 13.50
CA ARG A 137 1.66 -1.25 12.28
C ARG A 137 1.89 0.06 11.54
N ALA A 138 2.50 1.06 12.19
CA ALA A 138 2.74 2.36 11.59
C ALA A 138 3.81 2.31 10.49
N ARG A 139 3.67 3.20 9.50
CA ARG A 139 4.68 3.47 8.47
C ARG A 139 5.15 2.24 7.69
N ARG A 140 4.27 1.28 7.50
CA ARG A 140 4.54 0.12 6.65
C ARG A 140 4.42 0.51 5.18
N VAL A 141 5.07 -0.25 4.31
CA VAL A 141 4.90 -0.08 2.87
C VAL A 141 3.45 -0.40 2.51
N LEU A 142 2.77 0.55 1.87
CA LEU A 142 1.43 0.33 1.33
C LEU A 142 1.56 -0.27 -0.07
N PHE A 143 1.17 -1.53 -0.18
CA PHE A 143 1.28 -2.28 -1.41
C PHE A 143 0.02 -2.17 -2.25
N PHE A 144 0.23 -1.97 -3.55
CA PHE A 144 -0.80 -1.94 -4.58
C PHE A 144 -0.63 -3.15 -5.50
N PRO A 145 -1.38 -4.23 -5.32
CA PRO A 145 -1.38 -5.34 -6.28
C PRO A 145 -1.70 -4.88 -7.69
N ALA A 146 -1.39 -5.70 -8.69
CA ALA A 146 -1.73 -5.42 -10.07
C ALA A 146 -3.23 -5.14 -10.22
N GLY A 147 -3.56 -4.08 -10.96
CA GLY A 147 -4.93 -3.61 -11.17
C GLY A 147 -4.99 -2.13 -11.50
N ASP A 148 -6.17 -1.70 -11.93
CA ASP A 148 -6.48 -0.32 -12.27
C ASP A 148 -7.30 0.31 -11.13
N TYR A 149 -6.67 1.09 -10.29
CA TYR A 149 -7.29 1.77 -9.15
C TYR A 149 -7.85 3.12 -9.59
N ARG A 150 -9.15 3.13 -9.91
CA ARG A 150 -9.82 4.34 -10.36
C ARG A 150 -10.11 5.27 -9.18
N ILE A 151 -9.75 6.54 -9.33
CA ILE A 151 -10.07 7.60 -8.37
C ILE A 151 -10.78 8.77 -9.09
N ASN A 152 -11.50 9.58 -8.36
CA ASN A 152 -12.16 10.80 -8.87
C ASN A 152 -11.80 12.06 -8.08
N ALA A 153 -10.91 11.94 -7.11
CA ALA A 153 -10.32 13.02 -6.33
C ALA A 153 -8.83 12.75 -6.14
N SER A 154 -8.05 13.79 -5.88
CA SER A 154 -6.61 13.66 -5.61
C SER A 154 -6.36 12.84 -4.35
N LEU A 155 -5.35 11.97 -4.41
CA LEU A 155 -4.81 11.35 -3.20
C LEU A 155 -3.86 12.33 -2.52
N LYS A 156 -4.14 12.59 -1.26
CA LYS A 156 -3.29 13.39 -0.38
C LYS A 156 -2.31 12.46 0.32
N VAL A 157 -1.04 12.61 0.00
CA VAL A 157 -0.01 11.67 0.50
C VAL A 157 0.68 12.25 1.73
N PRO A 158 0.54 11.56 2.89
CA PRO A 158 1.11 12.01 4.15
C PRO A 158 2.62 11.79 4.24
N PRO A 159 3.30 12.44 5.20
CA PRO A 159 4.72 12.23 5.44
C PRO A 159 5.07 10.76 5.70
N PHE A 160 6.26 10.36 5.28
CA PHE A 160 6.86 9.03 5.46
C PHE A 160 6.16 7.89 4.70
N ALA A 161 5.20 8.21 3.84
CA ALA A 161 4.50 7.20 3.06
C ALA A 161 5.42 6.51 2.04
N THR A 162 5.27 5.20 1.92
CA THR A 162 5.88 4.41 0.86
C THR A 162 4.78 3.64 0.13
N LEU A 163 4.56 3.99 -1.14
CA LEU A 163 3.57 3.36 -2.02
C LEU A 163 4.32 2.50 -3.03
N ARG A 164 3.98 1.23 -3.10
CA ARG A 164 4.66 0.28 -3.98
C ARG A 164 3.68 -0.55 -4.79
N GLY A 165 3.87 -0.58 -6.11
CA GLY A 165 3.11 -1.43 -7.03
C GLY A 165 3.87 -2.69 -7.44
N GLU A 166 3.31 -3.41 -8.43
CA GLU A 166 3.93 -4.58 -9.06
C GLU A 166 4.67 -4.24 -10.37
N GLY A 167 4.65 -3.00 -10.77
CA GLY A 167 5.36 -2.49 -11.95
C GLY A 167 4.55 -1.47 -12.74
N MET A 168 5.25 -0.69 -13.58
CA MET A 168 4.62 0.23 -14.53
C MET A 168 3.66 -0.54 -15.44
N ASN A 169 2.49 0.03 -15.70
CA ASN A 169 1.40 -0.56 -16.50
C ASN A 169 0.78 -1.86 -15.94
N LYS A 170 1.22 -2.33 -14.78
CA LYS A 170 0.59 -3.43 -14.04
C LYS A 170 -0.27 -2.89 -12.90
N THR A 171 0.28 -1.95 -12.16
CA THR A 171 -0.43 -1.22 -11.11
C THR A 171 -0.65 0.20 -11.59
N VAL A 172 -1.89 0.59 -11.78
CA VAL A 172 -2.26 1.91 -12.30
C VAL A 172 -3.19 2.63 -11.32
N ILE A 173 -2.78 3.80 -10.86
CA ILE A 173 -3.67 4.72 -10.13
C ILE A 173 -4.21 5.69 -11.17
N MET A 174 -5.49 5.55 -11.53
CA MET A 174 -6.13 6.27 -12.62
C MET A 174 -7.14 7.29 -12.12
N ASN A 175 -6.86 8.57 -12.35
CA ASN A 175 -7.82 9.63 -12.05
C ASN A 175 -8.75 9.92 -13.23
N SER A 176 -10.04 10.05 -12.92
CA SER A 176 -11.09 10.46 -13.84
C SER A 176 -11.79 11.77 -13.42
N GLY A 177 -11.36 12.39 -12.34
CA GLY A 177 -11.85 13.66 -11.85
C GLY A 177 -11.03 14.86 -12.39
N ASN A 178 -11.59 16.05 -12.30
CA ASN A 178 -10.95 17.29 -12.78
C ASN A 178 -9.95 17.84 -11.76
N ASN A 179 -8.95 17.04 -11.42
CA ASN A 179 -7.93 17.34 -10.40
C ASN A 179 -6.66 16.54 -10.66
N ALA A 180 -5.60 16.83 -9.94
CA ALA A 180 -4.37 16.04 -9.98
C ALA A 180 -4.61 14.62 -9.44
N VAL A 181 -3.79 13.64 -9.84
CA VAL A 181 -3.84 12.29 -9.29
C VAL A 181 -3.28 12.28 -7.88
N ILE A 182 -2.09 12.82 -7.71
CA ILE A 182 -1.37 12.91 -6.44
C ILE A 182 -1.15 14.37 -6.08
N THR A 183 -1.43 14.73 -4.84
CA THR A 183 -1.10 16.04 -4.28
C THR A 183 -0.22 15.91 -3.05
N PHE A 184 0.74 16.81 -2.95
CA PHE A 184 1.60 16.99 -1.78
C PHE A 184 1.26 18.34 -1.19
N GLN A 185 0.28 18.36 -0.32
CA GLN A 185 -0.17 19.58 0.34
C GLN A 185 0.06 19.44 1.84
N ASP A 186 0.34 20.57 2.47
CA ASP A 186 0.24 20.69 3.91
C ASP A 186 -1.23 20.52 4.30
N ASP A 187 -1.55 19.44 5.02
CA ASP A 187 -2.91 19.13 5.47
C ASP A 187 -2.86 18.81 6.96
N GLU A 188 -3.83 19.33 7.71
CA GLU A 188 -3.95 19.08 9.15
C GLU A 188 -4.03 17.59 9.49
N LYS A 189 -4.52 16.76 8.59
CA LYS A 189 -4.51 15.29 8.73
C LYS A 189 -3.11 14.67 8.70
N ASN A 190 -2.13 15.39 8.16
CA ASN A 190 -0.74 14.95 8.16
C ASN A 190 -0.03 15.22 9.47
N ILE A 191 -0.73 15.75 10.47
CA ILE A 191 -0.20 15.97 11.79
C ILE A 191 -0.15 14.62 12.51
N ASP A 192 1.00 13.98 12.48
CA ASP A 192 1.33 12.98 13.49
C ASP A 192 1.61 13.73 14.81
N SER A 193 0.58 13.83 15.65
CA SER A 193 0.66 14.51 16.95
C SER A 193 1.74 13.87 17.85
N ASN A 194 2.15 12.64 17.55
CA ASN A 194 3.17 11.90 18.27
C ASN A 194 4.60 12.23 17.81
N ILE A 195 4.77 12.87 16.65
CA ILE A 195 6.11 13.36 16.26
C ILE A 195 6.50 14.60 17.06
N GLY A 196 5.58 15.21 17.76
CA GLY A 196 5.85 16.30 18.72
C GLY A 196 6.40 17.58 18.07
N ASN A 197 6.20 17.76 16.75
CA ASN A 197 6.75 18.89 16.02
C ASN A 197 5.71 19.44 15.04
N SER A 198 5.33 20.68 15.22
CA SER A 198 4.41 21.40 14.34
C SER A 198 4.89 21.55 12.89
N SER A 199 6.15 21.28 12.61
CA SER A 199 6.69 21.22 11.25
C SER A 199 6.55 19.85 10.56
N ALA A 200 5.94 18.87 11.20
CA ALA A 200 5.75 17.52 10.65
C ALA A 200 4.53 17.40 9.72
N THR A 201 3.80 18.46 9.52
CA THR A 201 2.66 18.53 8.59
C THR A 201 3.10 18.54 7.13
N ILE A 202 4.31 19.00 6.86
CA ILE A 202 4.85 19.09 5.50
C ILE A 202 5.12 17.69 4.94
N PRO A 203 4.59 17.34 3.77
CA PRO A 203 4.90 16.08 3.11
C PRO A 203 6.40 15.88 2.94
N GLN A 204 6.94 14.82 3.54
CA GLN A 204 8.37 14.55 3.54
C GLN A 204 8.69 13.06 3.62
N ASN A 205 9.87 12.69 3.08
CA ASN A 205 10.37 11.33 3.14
C ASN A 205 9.40 10.31 2.50
N ILE A 206 8.84 10.65 1.35
CA ILE A 206 7.82 9.85 0.66
C ILE A 206 8.47 9.14 -0.52
N THR A 207 8.06 7.90 -0.76
CA THR A 207 8.59 7.10 -1.88
C THR A 207 7.44 6.45 -2.66
N PHE A 208 7.53 6.55 -3.99
CA PHE A 208 6.70 5.82 -4.95
C PHE A 208 7.56 4.86 -5.74
N GLU A 209 7.14 3.60 -5.85
CA GLU A 209 7.88 2.56 -6.55
C GLU A 209 6.98 1.70 -7.41
N ASP A 210 7.45 1.37 -8.63
CA ASP A 210 6.88 0.30 -9.46
C ASP A 210 5.37 0.44 -9.77
N LEU A 211 4.92 1.63 -10.19
CA LEU A 211 3.51 1.87 -10.51
C LEU A 211 3.33 2.93 -11.60
N THR A 212 2.12 3.06 -12.10
CA THR A 212 1.72 4.12 -13.04
C THR A 212 0.73 5.08 -12.36
N ILE A 213 1.01 6.36 -12.48
CA ILE A 213 0.13 7.47 -12.10
C ILE A 213 -0.49 7.99 -13.41
N TYR A 214 -1.78 7.73 -13.61
CA TYR A 214 -2.46 8.07 -14.86
C TYR A 214 -3.57 9.10 -14.64
N ASN A 215 -3.49 10.22 -15.36
CA ASN A 215 -4.60 11.16 -15.42
C ASN A 215 -5.31 11.05 -16.77
N SER A 216 -6.54 10.55 -16.76
CA SER A 216 -7.35 10.37 -17.97
C SER A 216 -7.98 11.68 -18.46
N VAL A 217 -7.88 12.75 -17.68
CA VAL A 217 -8.33 14.10 -18.02
C VAL A 217 -7.15 15.08 -18.11
N ALA A 218 -7.38 16.26 -18.65
CA ALA A 218 -6.31 17.25 -18.87
C ALA A 218 -5.95 18.01 -17.58
N TYR A 219 -5.55 17.29 -16.54
CA TYR A 219 -5.06 17.82 -15.26
C TYR A 219 -3.70 17.19 -14.90
N ALA A 220 -3.12 17.63 -13.77
CA ALA A 220 -1.79 17.20 -13.41
C ALA A 220 -1.74 15.71 -13.00
N GLY A 221 -0.62 15.04 -13.30
CA GLY A 221 -0.29 13.74 -12.72
C GLY A 221 0.11 13.89 -11.25
N VAL A 222 1.12 14.72 -11.02
CA VAL A 222 1.65 15.01 -9.67
C VAL A 222 1.70 16.52 -9.48
N GLU A 223 1.07 16.99 -8.41
CA GLU A 223 1.04 18.38 -8.02
C GLU A 223 1.68 18.57 -6.65
N ILE A 224 2.68 19.43 -6.55
CA ILE A 224 3.48 19.62 -5.36
C ILE A 224 3.39 21.08 -4.92
N GLU A 225 2.68 21.35 -3.85
CA GLU A 225 2.62 22.68 -3.24
C GLU A 225 3.80 22.91 -2.30
N GLN A 226 4.04 21.94 -1.41
CA GLN A 226 5.18 21.94 -0.50
C GLN A 226 5.60 20.51 -0.22
N ALA A 227 6.90 20.20 -0.36
CA ALA A 227 7.39 18.85 -0.05
C ALA A 227 8.91 18.80 0.09
N THR A 228 9.40 17.85 0.87
CA THR A 228 10.83 17.62 1.04
C THR A 228 11.17 16.13 0.98
N ASN A 229 12.21 15.78 0.22
CA ASN A 229 12.72 14.42 0.08
C ASN A 229 11.66 13.43 -0.42
N ILE A 230 11.15 13.69 -1.62
CA ILE A 230 10.21 12.84 -2.33
C ILE A 230 10.96 12.05 -3.41
N LYS A 231 10.71 10.76 -3.51
CA LYS A 231 11.35 9.87 -4.48
C LYS A 231 10.31 9.13 -5.32
N PHE A 232 10.54 9.15 -6.63
CA PHE A 232 9.83 8.32 -7.61
C PHE A 232 10.85 7.39 -8.26
N HIS A 233 10.64 6.10 -8.13
CA HIS A 233 11.53 5.09 -8.67
C HIS A 233 10.75 4.08 -9.53
N ARG A 234 11.09 4.00 -10.81
CA ARG A 234 10.36 3.17 -11.79
C ARG A 234 8.86 3.47 -11.79
N VAL A 235 8.53 4.75 -11.93
CA VAL A 235 7.14 5.23 -11.99
C VAL A 235 6.87 5.81 -13.37
N GLU A 236 5.76 5.38 -13.98
CA GLU A 236 5.23 6.06 -15.16
C GLU A 236 4.22 7.13 -14.72
N ILE A 237 4.41 8.37 -15.17
CA ILE A 237 3.46 9.47 -14.98
C ILE A 237 2.88 9.78 -16.35
N LYS A 238 1.59 9.46 -16.55
CA LYS A 238 0.93 9.44 -17.86
C LYS A 238 -0.32 10.28 -17.86
N GLY A 239 -0.49 11.04 -18.93
CA GLY A 239 -1.66 11.86 -19.19
C GLY A 239 -2.47 11.36 -20.38
N SER A 240 -3.36 12.24 -20.86
CA SER A 240 -4.25 11.98 -21.99
C SER A 240 -3.93 12.86 -23.22
N TYR A 241 -2.86 13.63 -23.20
CA TYR A 241 -2.46 14.50 -24.31
C TYR A 241 -2.11 13.67 -25.55
N ALA A 242 -2.58 14.11 -26.70
CA ALA A 242 -2.24 13.52 -28.00
C ALA A 242 -1.25 14.43 -28.74
N ALA A 243 -0.30 13.83 -29.45
CA ALA A 243 0.64 14.59 -30.30
C ALA A 243 -0.10 15.45 -31.32
N GLY A 244 0.37 16.71 -31.51
CA GLY A 244 -0.29 17.69 -32.36
C GLY A 244 -1.46 18.43 -31.69
N GLY A 245 -1.76 18.14 -30.42
CA GLY A 245 -2.73 18.91 -29.65
C GLY A 245 -2.23 20.29 -29.25
N SER A 246 -3.13 21.17 -28.77
CA SER A 246 -2.78 22.48 -28.24
C SER A 246 -2.22 22.39 -26.82
N ASP A 247 -1.58 23.50 -26.37
CA ASP A 247 -1.17 23.60 -24.95
C ASP A 247 -2.42 23.61 -24.03
N ALA A 248 -2.66 22.53 -23.35
CA ALA A 248 -3.65 22.44 -22.30
C ALA A 248 -2.96 22.76 -20.96
N VAL A 249 -3.04 24.00 -20.53
CA VAL A 249 -2.28 24.57 -19.41
C VAL A 249 -2.42 23.80 -18.09
N ASN A 250 -3.51 23.07 -17.90
CA ASN A 250 -3.72 22.22 -16.74
C ASN A 250 -3.17 20.80 -16.89
N SER A 251 -2.84 20.38 -18.13
CA SER A 251 -2.30 19.04 -18.42
C SER A 251 -0.79 19.03 -18.16
N LYS A 252 -0.42 18.69 -16.95
CA LYS A 252 0.97 18.72 -16.45
C LYS A 252 1.37 17.37 -15.90
N GLY A 253 2.52 16.85 -16.29
CA GLY A 253 3.03 15.59 -15.72
C GLY A 253 3.38 15.76 -14.25
N VAL A 254 4.38 16.61 -14.00
CA VAL A 254 4.76 17.05 -12.65
C VAL A 254 4.71 18.57 -12.61
N THR A 255 4.01 19.11 -11.65
CA THR A 255 3.95 20.56 -11.44
C THR A 255 4.20 20.92 -9.99
N THR A 256 4.83 22.08 -9.79
CA THR A 256 4.99 22.68 -8.47
C THR A 256 4.14 23.93 -8.38
N LEU A 257 3.41 24.08 -7.27
CA LEU A 257 2.62 25.25 -6.93
C LEU A 257 3.26 26.05 -5.78
N SER A 258 4.57 25.92 -5.62
CA SER A 258 5.29 26.57 -4.53
C SER A 258 5.10 28.08 -4.56
N THR A 259 4.96 28.65 -3.38
CA THR A 259 4.88 30.10 -3.13
C THR A 259 6.14 30.56 -2.40
N SER A 260 6.29 31.85 -2.17
CA SER A 260 7.43 32.39 -1.41
C SER A 260 7.58 31.82 0.03
N THR A 261 6.53 31.18 0.54
CA THR A 261 6.51 30.57 1.88
C THR A 261 6.58 29.05 1.85
N ASN A 262 6.25 28.41 0.71
CA ASN A 262 6.13 26.98 0.56
C ASN A 262 7.21 26.47 -0.42
N THR A 263 8.22 25.78 0.09
CA THR A 263 9.37 25.33 -0.69
C THR A 263 9.30 23.85 -1.03
N CYS A 264 9.53 23.51 -2.30
CA CYS A 264 9.77 22.13 -2.74
C CYS A 264 11.27 21.86 -2.78
N ASN A 265 11.73 20.83 -2.06
CA ASN A 265 13.16 20.54 -1.96
C ASN A 265 13.44 19.04 -2.01
N LYS A 266 14.52 18.65 -2.71
CA LYS A 266 14.97 17.25 -2.81
C LYS A 266 13.91 16.33 -3.41
N ILE A 267 13.48 16.61 -4.62
CA ILE A 267 12.52 15.80 -5.37
C ILE A 267 13.31 15.00 -6.42
N TYR A 268 13.20 13.68 -6.37
CA TYR A 268 14.01 12.78 -7.19
C TYR A 268 13.13 11.87 -8.02
N PHE A 269 13.40 11.81 -9.33
CA PHE A 269 12.82 10.88 -10.27
C PHE A 269 13.93 10.01 -10.84
N GLU A 270 13.84 8.71 -10.64
CA GLU A 270 14.83 7.75 -11.10
C GLU A 270 14.18 6.65 -11.93
N SER A 271 14.64 6.47 -13.17
CA SER A 271 14.10 5.49 -14.12
C SER A 271 12.59 5.63 -14.33
N CYS A 272 12.12 6.87 -14.42
CA CYS A 272 10.71 7.21 -14.59
C CYS A 272 10.38 7.53 -16.03
N VAL A 273 9.10 7.38 -16.38
CA VAL A 273 8.56 7.77 -17.69
C VAL A 273 7.52 8.86 -17.50
N LEU A 274 7.70 10.02 -18.14
CA LEU A 274 6.71 11.10 -18.16
C LEU A 274 6.16 11.22 -19.59
N THR A 275 4.86 11.01 -19.75
CA THR A 275 4.29 10.91 -21.11
C THR A 275 2.86 11.43 -21.19
N LYS A 276 2.51 11.93 -22.40
CA LYS A 276 1.14 12.35 -22.75
C LYS A 276 0.55 13.44 -21.87
N PHE A 277 1.35 14.41 -21.52
CA PHE A 277 0.88 15.68 -20.95
C PHE A 277 1.25 16.84 -21.90
N ALA A 278 0.43 17.89 -21.92
CA ALA A 278 0.80 19.07 -22.67
C ALA A 278 2.12 19.64 -22.13
N ARG A 279 2.31 19.63 -20.83
CA ARG A 279 3.55 20.03 -20.15
C ARG A 279 4.06 18.87 -19.32
N LEU A 280 5.17 18.26 -19.71
CA LEU A 280 5.67 17.08 -18.99
C LEU A 280 6.24 17.47 -17.61
N VAL A 281 6.94 18.60 -17.55
CA VAL A 281 7.44 19.19 -16.29
C VAL A 281 7.11 20.68 -16.29
N ASP A 282 6.48 21.16 -15.25
CA ASP A 282 6.12 22.59 -15.09
C ASP A 282 6.47 23.02 -13.65
N MET A 283 7.61 23.70 -13.48
CA MET A 283 8.13 24.11 -12.18
C MET A 283 8.16 25.62 -12.06
N SER A 284 7.43 26.12 -11.09
CA SER A 284 7.36 27.54 -10.73
C SER A 284 8.44 27.92 -9.70
N GLN A 285 8.13 28.85 -8.82
CA GLN A 285 9.05 29.41 -7.81
C GLN A 285 9.41 28.42 -6.69
N ASP A 286 10.45 28.75 -5.95
CA ASP A 286 10.87 28.11 -4.70
C ASP A 286 11.05 26.59 -4.77
N VAL A 287 11.59 26.14 -5.89
CA VAL A 287 11.96 24.73 -6.11
C VAL A 287 13.48 24.59 -6.00
N LEU A 288 13.92 23.62 -5.25
CA LEU A 288 15.34 23.39 -4.98
C LEU A 288 15.70 21.89 -5.06
N ASN A 289 16.83 21.56 -5.68
CA ASN A 289 17.35 20.19 -5.77
C ASN A 289 16.35 19.19 -6.37
N VAL A 290 15.90 19.43 -7.59
CA VAL A 290 15.07 18.48 -8.34
C VAL A 290 15.91 17.75 -9.36
N ARG A 291 15.83 16.44 -9.37
CA ARG A 291 16.66 15.60 -10.26
C ARG A 291 15.82 14.55 -10.97
N PHE A 292 16.02 14.51 -12.28
CA PHE A 292 15.53 13.45 -13.15
C PHE A 292 16.74 12.67 -13.65
N THR A 293 16.84 11.40 -13.28
CA THR A 293 17.95 10.53 -13.64
C THR A 293 17.45 9.29 -14.38
N ASN A 294 17.99 9.02 -15.57
CA ASN A 294 17.56 7.95 -16.45
C ASN A 294 16.04 7.96 -16.73
N CYS A 295 15.48 9.15 -16.97
CA CYS A 295 14.07 9.32 -17.22
C CYS A 295 13.77 9.50 -18.72
N ASP A 296 12.60 9.00 -19.15
CA ASP A 296 12.11 9.16 -20.50
C ASP A 296 10.94 10.15 -20.54
N PHE A 297 11.10 11.19 -21.35
CA PHE A 297 10.09 12.23 -21.57
C PHE A 297 9.58 12.10 -23.00
N ASN A 298 8.30 11.79 -23.17
CA ASN A 298 7.75 11.62 -24.49
C ASN A 298 6.30 12.10 -24.61
N THR A 299 5.94 12.51 -25.83
CA THR A 299 4.59 12.96 -26.20
C THR A 299 4.11 14.15 -25.34
N GLY A 300 4.64 15.32 -25.59
CA GLY A 300 4.25 16.55 -24.92
C GLY A 300 4.26 17.76 -25.86
N TYR A 301 3.51 18.81 -25.52
CA TYR A 301 3.62 20.11 -26.20
C TYR A 301 4.89 20.83 -25.73
N TYR A 302 5.13 20.86 -24.42
CA TYR A 302 6.39 21.28 -23.81
C TYR A 302 7.03 20.13 -23.01
N GLY A 303 8.34 19.98 -23.14
CA GLY A 303 9.12 19.04 -22.34
C GLY A 303 9.26 19.53 -20.91
N ALA A 304 9.88 20.68 -20.70
CA ALA A 304 10.03 21.28 -19.39
C ALA A 304 9.88 22.79 -19.43
N LEU A 305 9.08 23.33 -18.54
CA LEU A 305 8.94 24.77 -18.27
C LEU A 305 9.48 24.99 -16.84
N ILE A 306 10.54 25.78 -16.72
CA ILE A 306 11.21 25.98 -15.43
C ILE A 306 11.35 27.47 -15.20
N GLY A 307 10.70 27.98 -14.14
CA GLY A 307 10.74 29.38 -13.76
C GLY A 307 9.89 30.34 -14.66
N ALA A 308 9.01 29.77 -15.48
CA ALA A 308 8.16 30.57 -16.36
C ALA A 308 6.76 30.74 -15.77
N GLU A 309 6.38 31.96 -15.40
CA GLU A 309 4.97 32.34 -15.35
C GLU A 309 4.53 32.68 -16.76
N MET A 310 3.69 31.85 -17.35
CA MET A 310 3.21 32.04 -18.73
C MET A 310 2.09 33.09 -18.86
N ASP A 311 1.63 33.69 -17.77
CA ASP A 311 0.54 34.67 -17.75
C ASP A 311 1.01 36.13 -17.97
N GLY A 312 2.32 36.32 -18.12
CA GLY A 312 2.89 37.67 -18.28
C GLY A 312 2.93 38.48 -16.98
N SER A 313 2.58 37.91 -15.86
CA SER A 313 2.74 38.51 -14.54
C SER A 313 4.22 38.52 -14.16
N THR A 314 4.80 39.72 -14.10
CA THR A 314 6.17 39.91 -13.61
C THR A 314 6.22 40.15 -12.10
N ALA A 315 5.19 39.70 -11.37
CA ALA A 315 5.12 39.90 -9.93
C ALA A 315 6.20 39.08 -9.22
N GLY A 316 7.38 39.66 -9.18
CA GLY A 316 8.45 39.39 -8.22
C GLY A 316 8.79 37.91 -7.95
N LEU A 317 9.33 37.22 -8.95
CA LEU A 317 10.06 35.98 -8.75
C LEU A 317 11.27 36.26 -7.86
N SER A 318 11.07 36.30 -6.53
CA SER A 318 12.18 36.52 -5.62
C SER A 318 13.11 35.27 -5.56
N ASN A 319 12.61 34.07 -5.87
CA ASN A 319 13.37 32.82 -5.84
C ASN A 319 12.91 31.87 -6.95
N GLY A 320 13.48 31.95 -8.14
CA GLY A 320 13.25 30.96 -9.20
C GLY A 320 13.73 29.55 -8.83
N PRO A 321 13.34 28.53 -9.61
CA PRO A 321 13.85 27.17 -9.43
C PRO A 321 15.37 27.13 -9.46
N ARG A 322 15.96 26.39 -8.52
CA ARG A 322 17.40 26.24 -8.37
C ARG A 322 17.79 24.77 -8.35
N ASP A 323 18.88 24.42 -9.03
CA ASP A 323 19.41 23.07 -9.10
C ASP A 323 18.39 22.03 -9.60
N VAL A 324 17.77 22.33 -10.76
CA VAL A 324 16.95 21.36 -11.50
C VAL A 324 17.81 20.68 -12.54
N GLN A 325 17.95 19.37 -12.46
CA GLN A 325 18.88 18.60 -13.30
C GLN A 325 18.17 17.45 -14.01
N PHE A 326 18.53 17.25 -15.29
CA PHE A 326 18.11 16.12 -16.12
C PHE A 326 19.34 15.33 -16.53
N ASN A 327 19.61 14.22 -15.86
CA ASN A 327 20.80 13.40 -16.04
C ASN A 327 20.49 12.14 -16.81
N SER A 328 21.21 11.85 -17.90
CA SER A 328 21.02 10.65 -18.72
C SER A 328 19.56 10.40 -19.13
N SER A 329 18.83 11.47 -19.42
CA SER A 329 17.38 11.43 -19.73
C SER A 329 17.15 11.60 -21.23
N SER A 330 16.12 10.95 -21.76
CA SER A 330 15.74 11.02 -23.17
C SER A 330 14.49 11.89 -23.38
N TRP A 331 14.42 12.53 -24.55
CA TRP A 331 13.30 13.39 -24.96
C TRP A 331 12.83 13.01 -26.37
N SER A 332 11.55 12.74 -26.54
CA SER A 332 11.00 12.40 -27.84
C SER A 332 9.58 12.91 -28.03
N THR A 333 9.22 13.22 -29.28
CA THR A 333 7.87 13.67 -29.67
C THR A 333 7.40 14.89 -28.83
N ILE A 334 8.29 15.89 -28.69
CA ILE A 334 8.04 17.14 -28.00
C ILE A 334 7.89 18.30 -29.01
N GLY A 335 6.89 19.15 -28.80
CA GLY A 335 6.73 20.40 -29.58
C GLY A 335 6.17 20.19 -30.98
N GLN A 336 5.34 19.19 -31.20
CA GLN A 336 4.65 18.95 -32.48
C GLN A 336 3.17 19.25 -32.39
#